data_5c3b21847660279a3ccc94a850451d02
#
_entry.id   5c3b21847660279a3ccc94a850451d02
#
_cell.length_a   1.000
_cell.length_b   1.000
_cell.length_c   1.000
_cell.angle_alpha   90.00
_cell.angle_beta   90.00
_cell.angle_gamma   90.00
#
_symmetry.space_group_name_H-M   'P 1'
#
loop_
_entity.id
_entity.type
_entity.pdbx_description
1 polymer ?
#
loop_
_entity_poly.entity_id
_entity_poly.type
_entity_poly.pdbx_seq_one_letter_code
_entity_poly.pdbx_strand_id
1 'polypeptide(L)'
;TKSYRNVLIFSFFLNILLNPILISGKIFSFQIMQPLGIEGIAYATIISQFVGIFYLFIKLSKTRIYKYVQVTVIPHVNIIGNILSQGIPASIGMMMIAVGSYILIYFVGLFGVEAIAGYTSAGRYEQLFFLPLLGLSTATVSIVGQNYGAKQYQRVFETYKKGIKIGVIVLSLLGLIIFLTADVAMNLFTDNANVKQYGSDYLKISALMFPAFPFFFIGNATFQGLKRAIIVMYMAIMRFVLMPLIVVSIIIYQIGENYNLIFFSLAAMHWIIGLSY
;
A
#
# COMPACT_ATOMS: atom_id res chain seq x y z
N THR A 1 -15.68 -12.61 6.09
CA THR A 1 -14.26 -12.35 6.44
C THR A 1 -13.43 -13.62 6.52
N LYS A 2 -13.84 -14.69 7.25
CA LYS A 2 -13.07 -15.95 7.35
C LYS A 2 -12.85 -16.61 5.98
N SER A 3 -13.90 -16.68 5.14
CA SER A 3 -13.79 -17.27 3.80
C SER A 3 -12.83 -16.51 2.89
N TYR A 4 -12.84 -15.17 2.93
CA TYR A 4 -11.92 -14.34 2.16
C TYR A 4 -10.46 -14.53 2.60
N ARG A 5 -10.21 -14.53 3.91
CA ARG A 5 -8.87 -14.82 4.45
C ARG A 5 -8.36 -16.20 4.00
N ASN A 6 -9.22 -17.22 4.10
CA ASN A 6 -8.84 -18.60 3.72
C ASN A 6 -8.51 -18.70 2.22
N VAL A 7 -9.23 -17.96 1.37
CA VAL A 7 -8.92 -17.89 -0.07
C VAL A 7 -7.55 -17.26 -0.31
N LEU A 8 -7.27 -16.13 0.34
CA LEU A 8 -5.96 -15.46 0.18
C LEU A 8 -4.81 -16.38 0.57
N ILE A 9 -4.93 -17.06 1.70
CA ILE A 9 -3.92 -18.02 2.16
C ILE A 9 -3.77 -19.17 1.17
N PHE A 10 -4.90 -19.76 0.73
CA PHE A 10 -4.88 -20.86 -0.22
C PHE A 10 -4.30 -20.44 -1.57
N SER A 11 -4.73 -19.30 -2.12
CA SER A 11 -4.21 -18.78 -3.38
C SER A 11 -2.72 -18.45 -3.31
N PHE A 12 -2.23 -17.97 -2.15
CA PHE A 12 -0.81 -17.72 -1.92
C PHE A 12 0.01 -19.02 -2.00
N PHE A 13 -0.38 -20.05 -1.27
CA PHE A 13 0.32 -21.35 -1.32
C PHE A 13 0.20 -22.01 -2.69
N LEU A 14 -0.97 -21.93 -3.32
CA LEU A 14 -1.16 -22.44 -4.67
C LEU A 14 -0.25 -21.74 -5.69
N ASN A 15 -0.12 -20.43 -5.59
CA ASN A 15 0.77 -19.64 -6.45
C ASN A 15 2.25 -20.02 -6.24
N ILE A 16 2.70 -20.19 -4.99
CA ILE A 16 4.06 -20.67 -4.68
C ILE A 16 4.34 -22.05 -5.30
N LEU A 17 3.37 -22.95 -5.27
CA LEU A 17 3.52 -24.27 -5.84
C LEU A 17 3.49 -24.26 -7.37
N LEU A 18 2.60 -23.46 -7.98
CA LEU A 18 2.45 -23.40 -9.43
C LEU A 18 3.61 -22.69 -10.12
N ASN A 19 4.20 -21.66 -9.50
CA ASN A 19 5.29 -20.89 -10.11
C ASN A 19 6.45 -21.78 -10.59
N PRO A 20 7.12 -22.57 -9.74
CA PRO A 20 8.24 -23.39 -10.19
C PRO A 20 7.82 -24.44 -11.23
N ILE A 21 6.61 -24.99 -11.11
CA ILE A 21 6.09 -25.99 -12.06
C ILE A 21 5.91 -25.40 -13.43
N LEU A 22 5.26 -24.24 -13.54
CA LEU A 22 4.96 -23.61 -14.83
C LEU A 22 6.20 -22.94 -15.44
N ILE A 23 7.11 -22.41 -14.62
CA ILE A 23 8.37 -21.83 -15.12
C ILE A 23 9.27 -22.91 -15.71
N SER A 24 9.50 -24.01 -14.99
CA SER A 24 10.46 -25.05 -15.37
C SER A 24 9.86 -26.17 -16.19
N GLY A 25 8.54 -26.32 -16.20
CA GLY A 25 7.83 -27.45 -16.80
C GLY A 25 8.03 -28.78 -16.07
N LYS A 26 8.59 -28.74 -14.85
CA LYS A 26 8.98 -29.93 -14.09
C LYS A 26 8.31 -29.96 -12.70
N ILE A 27 7.93 -31.15 -12.26
CA ILE A 27 7.62 -31.45 -10.86
C ILE A 27 8.71 -32.39 -10.37
N PHE A 28 9.54 -31.90 -9.42
CA PHE A 28 10.78 -32.55 -9.01
C PHE A 28 11.68 -32.84 -10.22
N SER A 29 11.92 -34.12 -10.53
CA SER A 29 12.77 -34.55 -11.65
C SER A 29 11.99 -34.91 -12.92
N PHE A 30 10.65 -34.95 -12.89
CA PHE A 30 9.81 -35.36 -14.03
C PHE A 30 9.35 -34.13 -14.82
N GLN A 31 9.62 -34.17 -16.14
CA GLN A 31 9.11 -33.15 -17.05
C GLN A 31 7.65 -33.47 -17.41
N ILE A 32 6.74 -32.54 -17.06
CA ILE A 32 5.29 -32.70 -17.28
C ILE A 32 4.83 -31.90 -18.48
N MET A 33 5.47 -30.76 -18.73
CA MET A 33 5.12 -29.86 -19.82
C MET A 33 6.36 -29.13 -20.34
N GLN A 34 6.23 -28.45 -21.46
CA GLN A 34 7.28 -27.53 -21.91
C GLN A 34 7.40 -26.36 -20.93
N PRO A 35 8.62 -25.92 -20.62
CA PRO A 35 8.84 -24.77 -19.72
C PRO A 35 8.25 -23.50 -20.35
N LEU A 36 7.38 -22.82 -19.59
CA LEU A 36 6.77 -21.57 -20.01
C LEU A 36 7.62 -20.33 -19.66
N GLY A 37 8.70 -20.53 -18.90
CA GLY A 37 9.58 -19.42 -18.50
C GLY A 37 8.82 -18.31 -17.78
N ILE A 38 9.04 -17.06 -18.18
CA ILE A 38 8.43 -15.87 -17.55
C ILE A 38 6.91 -15.89 -17.67
N GLU A 39 6.35 -16.39 -18.76
CA GLU A 39 4.90 -16.51 -18.94
C GLU A 39 4.26 -17.43 -17.89
N GLY A 40 5.01 -18.43 -17.42
CA GLY A 40 4.57 -19.34 -16.36
C GLY A 40 4.17 -18.63 -15.07
N ILE A 41 4.81 -17.51 -14.73
CA ILE A 41 4.47 -16.69 -13.56
C ILE A 41 3.09 -16.06 -13.70
N ALA A 42 2.79 -15.55 -14.91
CA ALA A 42 1.50 -14.95 -15.20
C ALA A 42 0.38 -16.01 -15.14
N TYR A 43 0.59 -17.18 -15.74
CA TYR A 43 -0.38 -18.28 -15.69
C TYR A 43 -0.59 -18.79 -14.26
N ALA A 44 0.46 -18.94 -13.47
CA ALA A 44 0.33 -19.34 -12.05
C ALA A 44 -0.56 -18.36 -11.27
N THR A 45 -0.38 -17.07 -11.49
CA THR A 45 -1.17 -16.03 -10.86
C THR A 45 -2.63 -16.09 -11.31
N ILE A 46 -2.89 -16.19 -12.61
CA ILE A 46 -4.24 -16.28 -13.18
C ILE A 46 -4.97 -17.51 -12.63
N ILE A 47 -4.34 -18.69 -12.68
CA ILE A 47 -4.94 -19.94 -12.17
C ILE A 47 -5.28 -19.81 -10.69
N SER A 48 -4.36 -19.29 -9.87
CA SER A 48 -4.58 -19.11 -8.45
C SER A 48 -5.75 -18.18 -8.15
N GLN A 49 -5.91 -17.11 -8.93
CA GLN A 49 -7.03 -16.18 -8.82
C GLN A 49 -8.37 -16.82 -9.24
N PHE A 50 -8.38 -17.55 -10.36
CA PHE A 50 -9.59 -18.27 -10.81
C PHE A 50 -10.09 -19.28 -9.78
N VAL A 51 -9.18 -20.06 -9.20
CA VAL A 51 -9.54 -21.00 -8.13
C VAL A 51 -10.10 -20.27 -6.92
N GLY A 52 -9.50 -19.13 -6.57
CA GLY A 52 -9.99 -18.25 -5.51
C GLY A 52 -11.41 -17.72 -5.76
N ILE A 53 -11.68 -17.24 -6.99
CA ILE A 53 -13.01 -16.77 -7.41
C ILE A 53 -14.03 -17.90 -7.32
N PHE A 54 -13.72 -19.07 -7.84
CA PHE A 54 -14.62 -20.23 -7.83
C PHE A 54 -14.97 -20.66 -6.39
N TYR A 55 -13.98 -20.73 -5.51
CA TYR A 55 -14.23 -21.03 -4.10
C TYR A 55 -15.15 -19.98 -3.44
N LEU A 56 -14.90 -18.68 -3.67
CA LEU A 56 -15.73 -17.61 -3.11
C LEU A 56 -17.16 -17.68 -3.66
N PHE A 57 -17.32 -17.99 -4.94
CA PHE A 57 -18.64 -18.16 -5.54
C PHE A 57 -19.42 -19.30 -4.88
N ILE A 58 -18.80 -20.47 -4.67
CA ILE A 58 -19.42 -21.59 -3.95
C ILE A 58 -19.77 -21.19 -2.51
N LYS A 59 -18.91 -20.42 -1.83
CA LYS A 59 -19.22 -19.95 -0.47
C LYS A 59 -20.35 -18.95 -0.46
N LEU A 60 -20.40 -18.04 -1.42
CA LEU A 60 -21.46 -17.04 -1.56
C LEU A 60 -22.81 -17.71 -1.84
N SER A 61 -22.83 -18.69 -2.77
CA SER A 61 -24.08 -19.39 -3.12
C SER A 61 -24.74 -20.13 -1.95
N LYS A 62 -23.95 -20.48 -0.91
CA LYS A 62 -24.44 -21.10 0.32
C LYS A 62 -24.91 -20.08 1.38
N THR A 63 -24.83 -18.78 1.11
CA THR A 63 -25.26 -17.74 2.05
C THR A 63 -26.73 -17.35 1.84
N ARG A 64 -27.38 -16.86 2.90
CA ARG A 64 -28.74 -16.32 2.79
C ARG A 64 -28.84 -15.13 1.82
N ILE A 65 -27.76 -14.36 1.68
CA ILE A 65 -27.69 -13.20 0.78
C ILE A 65 -27.86 -13.61 -0.67
N TYR A 66 -27.34 -14.78 -1.07
CA TYR A 66 -27.46 -15.28 -2.45
C TYR A 66 -28.92 -15.43 -2.92
N LYS A 67 -29.83 -15.74 -2.01
CA LYS A 67 -31.29 -15.84 -2.31
C LYS A 67 -31.90 -14.50 -2.76
N TYR A 68 -31.26 -13.39 -2.41
CA TYR A 68 -31.71 -12.04 -2.77
C TYR A 68 -30.90 -11.44 -3.92
N VAL A 69 -29.90 -12.17 -4.45
CA VAL A 69 -29.12 -11.72 -5.62
C VAL A 69 -29.97 -11.94 -6.86
N GLN A 70 -30.64 -10.88 -7.31
CA GLN A 70 -31.26 -10.84 -8.63
C GLN A 70 -30.20 -10.34 -9.60
N VAL A 71 -29.78 -11.21 -10.51
CA VAL A 71 -28.88 -10.82 -11.60
C VAL A 71 -29.72 -10.11 -12.66
N THR A 72 -29.83 -8.80 -12.56
CA THR A 72 -30.41 -7.96 -13.60
C THR A 72 -29.32 -7.60 -14.60
N VAL A 73 -29.52 -7.93 -15.85
CA VAL A 73 -28.59 -7.62 -16.96
C VAL A 73 -28.68 -6.13 -17.35
N ILE A 74 -29.76 -5.45 -16.93
CA ILE A 74 -29.98 -4.04 -17.25
C ILE A 74 -29.18 -3.17 -16.25
N PRO A 75 -28.21 -2.38 -16.73
CA PRO A 75 -27.41 -1.53 -15.85
C PRO A 75 -28.26 -0.36 -15.33
N HIS A 76 -28.34 -0.23 -14.02
CA HIS A 76 -28.96 0.92 -13.37
C HIS A 76 -27.97 2.10 -13.34
N VAL A 77 -28.17 3.10 -14.20
CA VAL A 77 -27.26 4.26 -14.37
C VAL A 77 -26.97 4.96 -13.04
N ASN A 78 -27.97 5.12 -12.17
CA ASN A 78 -27.80 5.75 -10.86
C ASN A 78 -26.87 4.96 -9.94
N ILE A 79 -26.92 3.62 -9.98
CA ILE A 79 -26.02 2.77 -9.19
C ILE A 79 -24.60 2.86 -9.73
N ILE A 80 -24.45 2.80 -11.06
CA ILE A 80 -23.15 2.96 -11.72
C ILE A 80 -22.56 4.34 -11.40
N GLY A 81 -23.35 5.41 -11.50
CA GLY A 81 -22.93 6.77 -11.15
C GLY A 81 -22.42 6.86 -9.70
N ASN A 82 -23.12 6.26 -8.75
CA ASN A 82 -22.70 6.22 -7.36
C ASN A 82 -21.39 5.42 -7.15
N ILE A 83 -21.20 4.33 -7.87
CA ILE A 83 -19.95 3.55 -7.83
C ILE A 83 -18.80 4.36 -8.41
N LEU A 84 -18.99 4.98 -9.59
CA LEU A 84 -17.97 5.77 -10.26
C LEU A 84 -17.60 7.03 -9.46
N SER A 85 -18.57 7.70 -8.82
CA SER A 85 -18.31 8.88 -7.99
C SER A 85 -17.39 8.62 -6.80
N GLN A 86 -17.33 7.37 -6.32
CA GLN A 86 -16.38 6.94 -5.28
C GLN A 86 -15.14 6.28 -5.87
N GLY A 87 -15.32 5.45 -6.91
CA GLY A 87 -14.24 4.67 -7.51
C GLY A 87 -13.22 5.53 -8.24
N ILE A 88 -13.65 6.49 -9.06
CA ILE A 88 -12.71 7.35 -9.83
C ILE A 88 -11.81 8.17 -8.90
N PRO A 89 -12.33 8.94 -7.92
CA PRO A 89 -11.46 9.68 -7.02
C PRO A 89 -10.53 8.78 -6.20
N ALA A 90 -11.02 7.63 -5.73
CA ALA A 90 -10.18 6.68 -5.00
C ALA A 90 -9.03 6.14 -5.87
N SER A 91 -9.32 5.79 -7.13
CA SER A 91 -8.31 5.32 -8.09
C SER A 91 -7.27 6.40 -8.40
N ILE A 92 -7.70 7.65 -8.60
CA ILE A 92 -6.78 8.78 -8.78
C ILE A 92 -5.90 8.94 -7.54
N GLY A 93 -6.47 8.87 -6.33
CA GLY A 93 -5.71 8.93 -5.09
C GLY A 93 -4.62 7.85 -4.99
N MET A 94 -4.93 6.61 -5.39
CA MET A 94 -3.95 5.53 -5.45
C MET A 94 -2.88 5.78 -6.52
N MET A 95 -3.26 6.30 -7.70
CA MET A 95 -2.33 6.64 -8.76
C MET A 95 -1.35 7.75 -8.32
N MET A 96 -1.78 8.71 -7.50
CA MET A 96 -0.91 9.77 -6.98
C MET A 96 0.22 9.25 -6.09
N ILE A 97 0.04 8.12 -5.42
CA ILE A 97 1.12 7.46 -4.68
C ILE A 97 2.24 7.02 -5.64
N ALA A 98 1.88 6.41 -6.77
CA ALA A 98 2.85 6.01 -7.79
C ALA A 98 3.53 7.22 -8.43
N VAL A 99 2.77 8.25 -8.79
CA VAL A 99 3.32 9.51 -9.33
C VAL A 99 4.30 10.13 -8.35
N GLY A 100 3.95 10.18 -7.06
CA GLY A 100 4.84 10.67 -6.00
C GLY A 100 6.15 9.89 -5.90
N SER A 101 6.09 8.58 -6.06
CA SER A 101 7.31 7.75 -6.09
C SER A 101 8.22 8.11 -7.26
N TYR A 102 7.67 8.35 -8.46
CA TYR A 102 8.46 8.80 -9.61
C TYR A 102 9.07 10.19 -9.40
N ILE A 103 8.32 11.12 -8.79
CA ILE A 103 8.83 12.45 -8.44
C ILE A 103 10.05 12.33 -7.50
N LEU A 104 9.93 11.49 -6.46
CA LEU A 104 11.03 11.28 -5.52
C LEU A 104 12.23 10.60 -6.18
N ILE A 105 12.01 9.59 -7.02
CA ILE A 105 13.10 8.93 -7.78
C ILE A 105 13.81 9.93 -8.69
N TYR A 106 13.11 10.85 -9.32
CA TYR A 106 13.73 11.92 -10.13
C TYR A 106 14.67 12.78 -9.29
N PHE A 107 14.23 13.27 -8.14
CA PHE A 107 15.07 14.10 -7.27
C PHE A 107 16.22 13.32 -6.63
N VAL A 108 15.99 12.08 -6.23
CA VAL A 108 17.05 11.19 -5.73
C VAL A 108 18.08 10.90 -6.82
N GLY A 109 17.64 10.85 -8.08
CA GLY A 109 18.53 10.64 -9.24
C GLY A 109 19.57 11.74 -9.45
N LEU A 110 19.35 12.94 -8.93
CA LEU A 110 20.33 14.02 -8.97
C LEU A 110 21.61 13.69 -8.15
N PHE A 111 21.50 12.78 -7.17
CA PHE A 111 22.62 12.29 -6.37
C PHE A 111 23.33 11.06 -6.98
N GLY A 112 22.91 10.63 -8.16
CA GLY A 112 23.52 9.54 -8.90
C GLY A 112 22.78 8.20 -8.81
N VAL A 113 23.27 7.24 -9.60
CA VAL A 113 22.65 5.90 -9.73
C VAL A 113 22.69 5.13 -8.41
N GLU A 114 23.74 5.32 -7.61
CA GLU A 114 23.89 4.65 -6.31
C GLU A 114 22.85 5.12 -5.30
N ALA A 115 22.46 6.41 -5.33
CA ALA A 115 21.40 6.95 -4.51
C ALA A 115 20.04 6.34 -4.89
N ILE A 116 19.74 6.21 -6.19
CA ILE A 116 18.52 5.55 -6.67
C ILE A 116 18.49 4.09 -6.20
N ALA A 117 19.61 3.36 -6.37
CA ALA A 117 19.71 1.96 -5.97
C ALA A 117 19.50 1.79 -4.44
N GLY A 118 20.11 2.66 -3.64
CA GLY A 118 19.96 2.70 -2.19
C GLY A 118 18.49 2.97 -1.77
N TYR A 119 17.90 4.03 -2.30
CA TYR A 119 16.52 4.41 -2.02
C TYR A 119 15.52 3.31 -2.41
N THR A 120 15.65 2.74 -3.59
CA THR A 120 14.71 1.70 -4.08
C THR A 120 14.86 0.38 -3.33
N SER A 121 16.08 -0.02 -2.96
CA SER A 121 16.32 -1.22 -2.15
C SER A 121 15.78 -1.05 -0.73
N ALA A 122 16.03 0.11 -0.13
CA ALA A 122 15.49 0.49 1.17
C ALA A 122 13.96 0.52 1.17
N GLY A 123 13.34 1.07 0.11
CA GLY A 123 11.88 1.08 -0.05
C GLY A 123 11.25 -0.31 -0.10
N ARG A 124 11.93 -1.31 -0.67
CA ARG A 124 11.46 -2.72 -0.64
C ARG A 124 11.46 -3.28 0.77
N TYR A 125 12.49 -2.97 1.55
CA TYR A 125 12.54 -3.36 2.96
C TYR A 125 11.43 -2.69 3.77
N GLU A 126 11.27 -1.38 3.63
CA GLU A 126 10.25 -0.57 4.28
C GLU A 126 8.82 -1.07 3.98
N GLN A 127 8.55 -1.50 2.75
CA GLN A 127 7.24 -1.98 2.32
C GLN A 127 6.71 -3.13 3.18
N LEU A 128 7.56 -4.01 3.69
CA LEU A 128 7.16 -5.10 4.57
C LEU A 128 6.50 -4.59 5.86
N PHE A 129 6.98 -3.47 6.37
CA PHE A 129 6.51 -2.86 7.61
C PHE A 129 5.24 -2.02 7.43
N PHE A 130 4.85 -1.75 6.18
CA PHE A 130 3.57 -1.09 5.87
C PHE A 130 2.35 -2.03 5.91
N LEU A 131 2.55 -3.34 5.81
CA LEU A 131 1.45 -4.30 5.72
C LEU A 131 0.44 -4.22 6.88
N PRO A 132 0.86 -4.07 8.16
CA PRO A 132 -0.09 -3.91 9.27
C PRO A 132 -0.97 -2.66 9.13
N LEU A 133 -0.41 -1.57 8.63
CA LEU A 133 -1.15 -0.31 8.41
C LEU A 133 -2.22 -0.46 7.33
N LEU A 134 -1.91 -1.16 6.23
CA LEU A 134 -2.88 -1.45 5.17
C LEU A 134 -4.04 -2.32 5.68
N GLY A 135 -3.73 -3.32 6.53
CA GLY A 135 -4.75 -4.13 7.20
C GLY A 135 -5.65 -3.29 8.11
N LEU A 136 -5.05 -2.41 8.92
CA LEU A 136 -5.79 -1.53 9.83
C LEU A 136 -6.66 -0.53 9.05
N SER A 137 -6.14 0.04 7.96
CA SER A 137 -6.90 0.92 7.06
C SER A 137 -8.11 0.23 6.45
N THR A 138 -7.95 -0.99 5.93
CA THR A 138 -9.05 -1.77 5.35
C THR A 138 -10.13 -2.08 6.38
N ALA A 139 -9.73 -2.44 7.61
CA ALA A 139 -10.65 -2.65 8.71
C ALA A 139 -11.40 -1.35 9.06
N THR A 140 -10.70 -0.22 9.09
CA THR A 140 -11.29 1.10 9.38
C THR A 140 -12.37 1.48 8.36
N VAL A 141 -12.11 1.34 7.06
CA VAL A 141 -13.12 1.58 6.00
C VAL A 141 -14.39 0.79 6.26
N SER A 142 -14.25 -0.50 6.56
CA SER A 142 -15.38 -1.40 6.79
C SER A 142 -16.19 -1.02 8.04
N ILE A 143 -15.52 -0.78 9.16
CA ILE A 143 -16.16 -0.44 10.44
C ILE A 143 -16.83 0.93 10.35
N VAL A 144 -16.15 1.92 9.77
CA VAL A 144 -16.71 3.27 9.56
C VAL A 144 -17.93 3.21 8.66
N GLY A 145 -17.84 2.51 7.51
CA GLY A 145 -18.97 2.39 6.58
C GLY A 145 -20.21 1.74 7.21
N GLN A 146 -20.04 0.68 8.01
CA GLN A 146 -21.14 0.04 8.72
C GLN A 146 -21.78 0.98 9.77
N ASN A 147 -20.97 1.63 10.61
CA ASN A 147 -21.50 2.52 11.65
C ASN A 147 -22.11 3.79 11.05
N TYR A 148 -21.55 4.31 9.96
CA TYR A 148 -22.11 5.45 9.23
C TYR A 148 -23.47 5.11 8.62
N GLY A 149 -23.58 3.94 7.97
CA GLY A 149 -24.87 3.45 7.44
C GLY A 149 -25.93 3.23 8.52
N ALA A 150 -25.51 2.83 9.73
CA ALA A 150 -26.35 2.70 10.91
C ALA A 150 -26.62 4.03 11.66
N LYS A 151 -26.14 5.17 11.15
CA LYS A 151 -26.22 6.51 11.77
C LYS A 151 -25.57 6.59 13.17
N GLN A 152 -24.61 5.71 13.46
CA GLN A 152 -23.90 5.66 14.74
C GLN A 152 -22.61 6.51 14.67
N TYR A 153 -22.75 7.82 14.55
CA TYR A 153 -21.64 8.75 14.32
C TYR A 153 -20.58 8.75 15.46
N GLN A 154 -21.02 8.55 16.69
CA GLN A 154 -20.11 8.43 17.84
C GLN A 154 -19.14 7.23 17.63
N ARG A 155 -19.63 6.09 17.15
CA ARG A 155 -18.80 4.92 16.87
C ARG A 155 -17.87 5.13 15.69
N VAL A 156 -18.27 5.94 14.71
CA VAL A 156 -17.38 6.35 13.61
C VAL A 156 -16.16 7.08 14.17
N PHE A 157 -16.42 8.08 15.03
CA PHE A 157 -15.34 8.87 15.66
C PHE A 157 -14.45 8.03 16.58
N GLU A 158 -15.04 7.14 17.38
CA GLU A 158 -14.26 6.20 18.19
C GLU A 158 -13.40 5.26 17.35
N THR A 159 -13.92 4.79 16.20
CA THR A 159 -13.16 3.94 15.28
C THR A 159 -11.94 4.69 14.74
N TYR A 160 -12.12 5.94 14.32
CA TYR A 160 -11.03 6.80 13.89
C TYR A 160 -9.97 6.96 14.98
N LYS A 161 -10.37 7.42 16.19
CA LYS A 161 -9.43 7.62 17.32
C LYS A 161 -8.67 6.34 17.69
N LYS A 162 -9.37 5.22 17.80
CA LYS A 162 -8.76 3.92 18.12
C LYS A 162 -7.84 3.45 17.01
N GLY A 163 -8.23 3.65 15.74
CA GLY A 163 -7.41 3.36 14.59
C GLY A 163 -6.09 4.14 14.60
N ILE A 164 -6.15 5.47 14.83
CA ILE A 164 -4.96 6.31 14.98
C ILE A 164 -4.09 5.80 16.14
N LYS A 165 -4.66 5.63 17.33
CA LYS A 165 -3.91 5.19 18.52
C LYS A 165 -3.18 3.86 18.28
N ILE A 166 -3.88 2.86 17.76
CA ILE A 166 -3.29 1.54 17.46
C ILE A 166 -2.23 1.69 16.37
N GLY A 167 -2.54 2.42 15.29
CA GLY A 167 -1.62 2.67 14.20
C GLY A 167 -0.33 3.34 14.66
N VAL A 168 -0.42 4.41 15.45
CA VAL A 168 0.76 5.12 15.97
C VAL A 168 1.62 4.20 16.84
N ILE A 169 1.02 3.43 17.75
CA ILE A 169 1.78 2.49 18.60
C ILE A 169 2.50 1.45 17.74
N VAL A 170 1.77 0.80 16.82
CA VAL A 170 2.33 -0.27 15.97
C VAL A 170 3.41 0.30 15.06
N LEU A 171 3.15 1.41 14.38
CA LEU A 171 4.10 2.00 13.44
C LEU A 171 5.32 2.62 14.15
N SER A 172 5.17 3.12 15.38
CA SER A 172 6.32 3.57 16.18
C SER A 172 7.25 2.40 16.51
N LEU A 173 6.70 1.26 16.91
CA LEU A 173 7.51 0.07 17.18
C LEU A 173 8.20 -0.45 15.91
N LEU A 174 7.47 -0.47 14.77
CA LEU A 174 8.02 -0.88 13.49
C LEU A 174 9.07 0.11 12.96
N GLY A 175 8.85 1.41 13.13
CA GLY A 175 9.84 2.44 12.82
C GLY A 175 11.11 2.28 13.66
N LEU A 176 10.98 1.98 14.95
CA LEU A 176 12.14 1.69 15.79
C LEU A 176 12.91 0.46 15.29
N ILE A 177 12.21 -0.60 14.87
CA ILE A 177 12.86 -1.78 14.28
C ILE A 177 13.62 -1.39 13.01
N ILE A 178 12.98 -0.63 12.10
CA ILE A 178 13.65 -0.14 10.87
C ILE A 178 14.89 0.66 11.21
N PHE A 179 14.80 1.59 12.16
CA PHE A 179 15.92 2.43 12.58
C PHE A 179 17.10 1.59 13.07
N LEU A 180 16.84 0.61 13.94
CA LEU A 180 17.88 -0.24 14.52
C LEU A 180 18.47 -1.24 13.52
N THR A 181 17.69 -1.64 12.52
CA THR A 181 18.11 -2.67 11.54
C THR A 181 18.53 -2.09 10.19
N ALA A 182 18.52 -0.77 9.99
CA ALA A 182 18.77 -0.11 8.72
C ALA A 182 20.08 -0.56 8.06
N ASP A 183 21.19 -0.54 8.79
CA ASP A 183 22.51 -0.91 8.27
C ASP A 183 22.58 -2.41 7.94
N VAL A 184 22.02 -3.26 8.80
CA VAL A 184 21.97 -4.72 8.59
C VAL A 184 21.08 -5.05 7.39
N ALA A 185 19.95 -4.40 7.26
CA ALA A 185 19.04 -4.59 6.13
C ALA A 185 19.73 -4.27 4.80
N MET A 186 20.43 -3.14 4.72
CA MET A 186 21.13 -2.75 3.49
C MET A 186 22.27 -3.69 3.14
N ASN A 187 22.94 -4.30 4.12
CA ASN A 187 23.94 -5.34 3.89
C ASN A 187 23.40 -6.60 3.21
N LEU A 188 22.10 -6.88 3.34
CA LEU A 188 21.46 -8.02 2.68
C LEU A 188 21.15 -7.75 1.19
N PHE A 189 21.07 -6.48 0.78
CA PHE A 189 20.67 -6.10 -0.58
C PHE A 189 21.85 -5.84 -1.51
N THR A 190 23.00 -5.40 -1.00
CA THR A 190 24.12 -4.98 -1.84
C THR A 190 25.44 -5.01 -1.08
N ASP A 191 26.57 -5.11 -1.82
CA ASP A 191 27.92 -4.97 -1.29
C ASP A 191 28.52 -3.58 -1.55
N ASN A 192 27.91 -2.76 -2.42
CA ASN A 192 28.38 -1.41 -2.71
C ASN A 192 28.19 -0.48 -1.51
N ALA A 193 29.29 0.09 -1.00
CA ALA A 193 29.30 0.94 0.20
C ALA A 193 28.44 2.19 0.06
N ASN A 194 28.44 2.85 -1.10
CA ASN A 194 27.67 4.08 -1.34
C ASN A 194 26.16 3.75 -1.36
N VAL A 195 25.77 2.66 -2.03
CA VAL A 195 24.37 2.20 -2.05
C VAL A 195 23.87 1.86 -0.65
N LYS A 196 24.71 1.19 0.17
CA LYS A 196 24.41 0.89 1.57
C LYS A 196 24.17 2.17 2.36
N GLN A 197 25.05 3.14 2.22
CA GLN A 197 24.95 4.40 2.97
C GLN A 197 23.68 5.16 2.62
N TYR A 198 23.41 5.40 1.31
CA TYR A 198 22.18 6.08 0.90
C TYR A 198 20.91 5.37 1.38
N GLY A 199 20.87 4.05 1.28
CA GLY A 199 19.71 3.27 1.72
C GLY A 199 19.54 3.28 3.24
N SER A 200 20.64 3.17 4.00
CA SER A 200 20.60 3.22 5.47
C SER A 200 20.19 4.59 5.97
N ASP A 201 20.74 5.67 5.40
CA ASP A 201 20.38 7.05 5.74
C ASP A 201 18.89 7.29 5.50
N TYR A 202 18.39 6.87 4.33
CA TYR A 202 16.95 6.91 4.05
C TYR A 202 16.13 6.15 5.09
N LEU A 203 16.47 4.89 5.39
CA LEU A 203 15.72 4.07 6.37
C LEU A 203 15.69 4.70 7.76
N LYS A 204 16.81 5.26 8.22
CA LYS A 204 16.87 5.92 9.52
C LYS A 204 15.98 7.16 9.58
N ILE A 205 15.92 7.94 8.49
CA ILE A 205 15.06 9.12 8.41
C ILE A 205 13.60 8.70 8.22
N SER A 206 13.31 7.72 7.37
CA SER A 206 11.94 7.24 7.14
C SER A 206 11.32 6.66 8.41
N ALA A 207 12.12 6.04 9.27
CA ALA A 207 11.67 5.54 10.57
C ALA A 207 10.97 6.62 11.41
N LEU A 208 11.39 7.88 11.29
CA LEU A 208 10.77 9.03 11.97
C LEU A 208 9.40 9.40 11.35
N MET A 209 9.14 8.98 10.11
CA MET A 209 7.86 9.21 9.43
C MET A 209 6.81 8.15 9.84
N PHE A 210 7.24 6.97 10.28
CA PHE A 210 6.36 5.84 10.56
C PHE A 210 5.22 6.19 11.52
N PRO A 211 5.43 6.85 12.65
CA PRO A 211 4.35 7.22 13.55
C PRO A 211 3.35 8.24 12.95
N ALA A 212 3.74 8.96 11.90
CA ALA A 212 2.88 9.94 11.22
C ALA A 212 1.96 9.29 10.16
N PHE A 213 2.35 8.14 9.58
CA PHE A 213 1.54 7.50 8.52
C PHE A 213 0.12 7.13 8.95
N PRO A 214 -0.17 6.66 10.17
CA PRO A 214 -1.53 6.34 10.58
C PRO A 214 -2.50 7.51 10.45
N PHE A 215 -2.08 8.74 10.72
CA PHE A 215 -2.96 9.91 10.57
C PHE A 215 -3.49 10.02 9.15
N PHE A 216 -2.62 9.87 8.15
CA PHE A 216 -3.01 9.90 6.76
C PHE A 216 -3.83 8.67 6.35
N PHE A 217 -3.33 7.46 6.62
CA PHE A 217 -3.97 6.24 6.12
C PHE A 217 -5.30 5.94 6.80
N ILE A 218 -5.41 6.15 8.11
CA ILE A 218 -6.66 5.96 8.85
C ILE A 218 -7.63 7.10 8.57
N GLY A 219 -7.13 8.34 8.42
CA GLY A 219 -7.93 9.48 7.97
C GLY A 219 -8.58 9.21 6.61
N ASN A 220 -7.78 8.83 5.61
CA ASN A 220 -8.27 8.43 4.28
C ASN A 220 -9.26 7.27 4.34
N ALA A 221 -8.97 6.23 5.13
CA ALA A 221 -9.87 5.10 5.34
C ALA A 221 -11.22 5.55 5.92
N THR A 222 -11.19 6.51 6.84
CA THR A 222 -12.40 7.09 7.43
C THR A 222 -13.20 7.85 6.37
N PHE A 223 -12.58 8.73 5.58
CA PHE A 223 -13.28 9.45 4.50
C PHE A 223 -13.83 8.51 3.43
N GLN A 224 -13.13 7.44 3.08
CA GLN A 224 -13.65 6.41 2.18
C GLN A 224 -14.89 5.72 2.78
N GLY A 225 -14.85 5.35 4.06
CA GLY A 225 -16.00 4.76 4.77
C GLY A 225 -17.22 5.70 4.84
N LEU A 226 -16.96 7.02 4.88
CA LEU A 226 -17.99 8.08 4.84
C LEU A 226 -18.51 8.38 3.41
N LYS A 227 -18.07 7.64 2.39
CA LYS A 227 -18.38 7.91 0.97
C LYS A 227 -17.89 9.28 0.49
N ARG A 228 -16.75 9.76 0.98
CA ARG A 228 -16.13 11.02 0.62
C ARG A 228 -14.76 10.82 -0.05
N ALA A 229 -14.69 9.92 -1.04
CA ALA A 229 -13.45 9.58 -1.75
C ALA A 229 -12.79 10.78 -2.45
N ILE A 230 -13.55 11.82 -2.79
CA ILE A 230 -13.02 13.06 -3.37
C ILE A 230 -12.01 13.75 -2.43
N ILE A 231 -12.25 13.73 -1.12
CA ILE A 231 -11.33 14.29 -0.13
C ILE A 231 -10.02 13.49 -0.13
N VAL A 232 -10.13 12.16 -0.18
CA VAL A 232 -8.97 11.26 -0.25
C VAL A 232 -8.09 11.57 -1.46
N MET A 233 -8.71 11.83 -2.63
CA MET A 233 -8.01 12.21 -3.84
C MET A 233 -7.23 13.52 -3.66
N TYR A 234 -7.87 14.58 -3.16
CA TYR A 234 -7.20 15.86 -2.94
C TYR A 234 -6.03 15.75 -1.95
N MET A 235 -6.24 15.04 -0.85
CA MET A 235 -5.18 14.82 0.15
C MET A 235 -4.02 14.01 -0.42
N ALA A 236 -4.30 13.03 -1.30
CA ALA A 236 -3.25 12.27 -1.97
C ALA A 236 -2.45 13.15 -2.96
N ILE A 237 -3.12 14.00 -3.76
CA ILE A 237 -2.46 14.95 -4.66
C ILE A 237 -1.56 15.90 -3.87
N MET A 238 -2.09 16.49 -2.80
CA MET A 238 -1.31 17.40 -1.94
C MET A 238 -0.08 16.70 -1.37
N ARG A 239 -0.25 15.53 -0.77
CA ARG A 239 0.80 14.83 -0.04
C ARG A 239 1.86 14.22 -0.94
N PHE A 240 1.47 13.56 -2.03
CA PHE A 240 2.40 12.77 -2.85
C PHE A 240 2.93 13.54 -4.06
N VAL A 241 2.26 14.59 -4.49
CA VAL A 241 2.66 15.34 -5.69
C VAL A 241 3.05 16.77 -5.34
N LEU A 242 2.11 17.59 -4.88
CA LEU A 242 2.37 19.03 -4.75
C LEU A 242 3.40 19.36 -3.66
N MET A 243 3.24 18.80 -2.47
CA MET A 243 4.17 19.07 -1.37
C MET A 243 5.59 18.57 -1.63
N PRO A 244 5.82 17.33 -2.08
CA PRO A 244 7.17 16.89 -2.44
C PRO A 244 7.78 17.75 -3.56
N LEU A 245 7.04 18.08 -4.61
CA LEU A 245 7.54 18.96 -5.67
C LEU A 245 7.99 20.31 -5.13
N ILE A 246 7.16 20.97 -4.32
CA ILE A 246 7.47 22.30 -3.77
C ILE A 246 8.65 22.21 -2.80
N VAL A 247 8.55 21.33 -1.79
CA VAL A 247 9.53 21.28 -0.69
C VAL A 247 10.88 20.82 -1.19
N VAL A 248 10.94 19.75 -2.00
CA VAL A 248 12.20 19.21 -2.50
C VAL A 248 12.84 20.17 -3.51
N SER A 249 12.04 20.83 -4.37
CA SER A 249 12.56 21.85 -5.27
C SER A 249 13.19 23.05 -4.53
N ILE A 250 12.53 23.54 -3.48
CA ILE A 250 13.08 24.63 -2.66
C ILE A 250 14.42 24.20 -2.06
N ILE A 251 14.51 22.98 -1.52
CA ILE A 251 15.76 22.49 -0.91
C ILE A 251 16.87 22.42 -1.93
N ILE A 252 16.65 21.79 -3.07
CA ILE A 252 17.68 21.58 -4.08
C ILE A 252 18.14 22.90 -4.69
N TYR A 253 17.22 23.79 -5.06
CA TYR A 253 17.55 24.99 -5.81
C TYR A 253 17.94 26.20 -4.94
N GLN A 254 17.55 26.24 -3.65
CA GLN A 254 17.82 27.39 -2.79
C GLN A 254 18.78 27.09 -1.62
N ILE A 255 18.79 25.85 -1.10
CA ILE A 255 19.60 25.49 0.07
C ILE A 255 20.84 24.70 -0.36
N GLY A 256 20.73 23.90 -1.42
CA GLY A 256 21.82 23.08 -1.97
C GLY A 256 21.48 21.59 -1.97
N GLU A 257 22.26 20.84 -2.73
CA GLU A 257 22.08 19.41 -2.93
C GLU A 257 22.50 18.62 -1.68
N ASN A 258 21.54 18.29 -0.82
CA ASN A 258 21.76 17.44 0.35
C ASN A 258 20.72 16.34 0.43
N TYR A 259 21.15 15.09 0.21
CA TYR A 259 20.29 13.92 0.22
C TYR A 259 19.47 13.78 1.51
N ASN A 260 20.13 13.87 2.66
CA ASN A 260 19.46 13.67 3.95
C ASN A 260 18.47 14.79 4.26
N LEU A 261 18.77 16.03 3.85
CA LEU A 261 17.88 17.17 4.07
C LEU A 261 16.56 17.01 3.32
N ILE A 262 16.57 16.42 2.12
CA ILE A 262 15.35 16.09 1.38
C ILE A 262 14.42 15.20 2.23
N PHE A 263 14.95 14.13 2.77
CA PHE A 263 14.13 13.19 3.54
C PHE A 263 13.73 13.72 4.92
N PHE A 264 14.56 14.52 5.58
CA PHE A 264 14.16 15.21 6.82
C PHE A 264 13.02 16.20 6.56
N SER A 265 13.05 16.94 5.48
CA SER A 265 11.98 17.85 5.11
C SER A 265 10.68 17.12 4.75
N LEU A 266 10.79 15.99 4.06
CA LEU A 266 9.65 15.11 3.81
C LEU A 266 9.09 14.54 5.11
N ALA A 267 9.95 14.18 6.07
CA ALA A 267 9.51 13.73 7.39
C ALA A 267 8.72 14.82 8.12
N ALA A 268 9.24 16.03 8.16
CA ALA A 268 8.54 17.18 8.76
C ALA A 268 7.19 17.43 8.07
N MET A 269 7.16 17.38 6.74
CA MET A 269 5.94 17.53 5.95
C MET A 269 4.91 16.45 6.29
N HIS A 270 5.33 15.19 6.46
CA HIS A 270 4.45 14.09 6.81
C HIS A 270 3.78 14.30 8.17
N TRP A 271 4.51 14.85 9.13
CA TRP A 271 3.96 15.22 10.43
C TRP A 271 2.97 16.38 10.32
N ILE A 272 3.31 17.45 9.60
CA ILE A 272 2.43 18.61 9.42
C ILE A 272 1.10 18.19 8.76
N ILE A 273 1.17 17.45 7.65
CA ILE A 273 -0.03 16.96 6.96
C ILE A 273 -0.78 15.95 7.83
N GLY A 274 -0.06 15.05 8.51
CA GLY A 274 -0.69 14.04 9.38
C GLY A 274 -1.52 14.69 10.50
N LEU A 275 -1.02 15.72 11.14
CA LEU A 275 -1.71 16.42 12.22
C LEU A 275 -2.87 17.29 11.74
N SER A 276 -2.98 17.57 10.45
CA SER A 276 -4.11 18.32 9.86
C SER A 276 -5.37 17.47 9.58
N TYR A 277 -5.28 16.13 9.78
CA TYR A 277 -6.40 15.18 9.68
C TYR A 277 -7.18 15.07 10.99
#